data_fde9459ecb26d9cbace94348e1f63cb5
#
_entry.id   fde9459ecb26d9cbace94348e1f63cb5
#
_cell.length_a   1.000
_cell.length_b   1.000
_cell.length_c   1.000
_cell.angle_alpha   90.00
_cell.angle_beta   90.00
_cell.angle_gamma   90.00
#
_symmetry.space_group_name_H-M   'P 1'
#
loop_
_entity.id
_entity.type
_entity.pdbx_description
1 polymer ?
#
loop_
_entity_poly.entity_id
_entity_poly.type
_entity_poly.pdbx_seq_one_letter_code
_entity_poly.pdbx_strand_id
1 'polypeptide(L)'
;MLAYVFWHRPREGVASDAYEQAQLSFHRSLAHSRPTGLRRTALFEIDESPWALHVSDAVRAQAAPAYEDWYLLDDFTSLGILNEAAVGHGHRTAHDEAARRAGAGAGGLYALSEGSRSGSGELAAPLGDANVAIWVDRPLGASHTALGELLGDGMDPRNASLWRRQLVLGPAPEFCLLVRESSVFDEPAGVARTRLPDGWTATVTARRALWYG
;
A
#
# COMPACT_ATOMS: atom_id res chain seq x y z
N MET A 1 9.14 -1.73 -11.77
CA MET A 1 8.52 -2.40 -10.62
C MET A 1 7.16 -1.78 -10.37
N LEU A 2 6.15 -2.60 -10.19
CA LEU A 2 4.79 -2.19 -9.83
C LEU A 2 4.45 -2.70 -8.44
N ALA A 3 3.46 -2.09 -7.81
CA ALA A 3 2.81 -2.57 -6.60
C ALA A 3 1.30 -2.54 -6.81
N TYR A 4 0.64 -3.68 -6.67
CA TYR A 4 -0.79 -3.71 -6.45
C TYR A 4 -1.01 -3.54 -4.95
N VAL A 5 -1.72 -2.47 -4.58
CA VAL A 5 -2.03 -2.13 -3.19
C VAL A 5 -3.52 -2.32 -2.99
N PHE A 6 -3.89 -3.04 -1.95
CA PHE A 6 -5.28 -3.31 -1.64
C PHE A 6 -5.56 -2.97 -0.18
N TRP A 7 -6.44 -1.98 0.03
CA TRP A 7 -6.94 -1.62 1.35
C TRP A 7 -8.24 -2.36 1.62
N HIS A 8 -8.38 -2.89 2.82
CA HIS A 8 -9.54 -3.68 3.19
C HIS A 8 -9.85 -3.61 4.69
N ARG A 9 -11.06 -4.02 5.01
CA ARG A 9 -11.54 -4.14 6.40
C ARG A 9 -12.25 -5.46 6.59
N PRO A 10 -12.26 -6.01 7.81
CA PRO A 10 -13.07 -7.18 8.11
C PRO A 10 -14.55 -6.87 7.92
N ARG A 11 -15.32 -7.91 7.60
CA ARG A 11 -16.78 -7.85 7.62
C ARG A 11 -17.24 -7.67 9.06
N GLU A 12 -18.36 -6.97 9.21
CA GLU A 12 -19.02 -6.82 10.50
C GLU A 12 -19.23 -8.19 11.19
N GLY A 13 -18.90 -8.26 12.47
CA GLY A 13 -18.98 -9.48 13.26
C GLY A 13 -17.82 -10.47 13.10
N VAL A 14 -16.85 -10.18 12.23
CA VAL A 14 -15.61 -10.97 12.10
C VAL A 14 -14.58 -10.46 13.11
N ALA A 15 -14.09 -11.34 13.99
CA ALA A 15 -13.04 -11.01 14.93
C ALA A 15 -11.70 -10.70 14.20
N SER A 16 -10.95 -9.71 14.69
CA SER A 16 -9.72 -9.23 14.04
C SER A 16 -8.67 -10.33 13.91
N ASP A 17 -8.48 -11.16 14.94
CA ASP A 17 -7.52 -12.25 14.92
C ASP A 17 -7.87 -13.33 13.88
N ALA A 18 -9.16 -13.68 13.75
CA ALA A 18 -9.63 -14.61 12.72
C ALA A 18 -9.47 -14.04 11.32
N TYR A 19 -9.64 -12.72 11.17
CA TYR A 19 -9.41 -12.02 9.92
C TYR A 19 -7.92 -12.03 9.54
N GLU A 20 -7.05 -11.60 10.45
CA GLU A 20 -5.60 -11.58 10.26
C GLU A 20 -5.05 -12.96 9.89
N GLN A 21 -5.49 -14.02 10.59
CA GLN A 21 -5.05 -15.37 10.29
C GLN A 21 -5.42 -15.81 8.87
N ALA A 22 -6.61 -15.43 8.37
CA ALA A 22 -7.02 -15.73 7.00
C ALA A 22 -6.16 -14.97 5.98
N GLN A 23 -5.89 -13.68 6.20
CA GLN A 23 -5.02 -12.88 5.35
C GLN A 23 -3.58 -13.43 5.35
N LEU A 24 -3.03 -13.72 6.53
CA LEU A 24 -1.71 -14.33 6.67
C LEU A 24 -1.61 -15.68 5.96
N SER A 25 -2.67 -16.50 6.00
CA SER A 25 -2.73 -17.79 5.29
C SER A 25 -2.63 -17.59 3.78
N PHE A 26 -3.31 -16.57 3.24
CA PHE A 26 -3.24 -16.26 1.82
C PHE A 26 -1.84 -15.78 1.42
N HIS A 27 -1.23 -14.87 2.16
CA HIS A 27 0.13 -14.40 1.89
C HIS A 27 1.17 -15.52 1.99
N ARG A 28 1.06 -16.42 2.98
CA ARG A 28 1.93 -17.60 3.09
C ARG A 28 1.75 -18.56 1.91
N SER A 29 0.53 -18.75 1.44
CA SER A 29 0.26 -19.54 0.24
C SER A 29 0.98 -18.97 -0.98
N LEU A 30 0.88 -17.65 -1.22
CA LEU A 30 1.59 -16.97 -2.31
C LEU A 30 3.12 -17.07 -2.17
N ALA A 31 3.65 -16.97 -0.95
CA ALA A 31 5.09 -17.09 -0.72
C ALA A 31 5.60 -18.52 -0.94
N HIS A 32 4.78 -19.53 -0.60
CA HIS A 32 5.13 -20.95 -0.77
C HIS A 32 5.17 -21.38 -2.23
N SER A 33 4.22 -20.92 -3.04
CA SER A 33 4.15 -21.23 -4.48
C SER A 33 3.99 -19.91 -5.25
N ARG A 34 5.09 -19.19 -5.37
CA ARG A 34 5.10 -17.82 -5.88
C ARG A 34 4.74 -17.76 -7.36
N PRO A 35 3.68 -17.02 -7.72
CA PRO A 35 3.33 -16.76 -9.12
C PRO A 35 4.46 -16.04 -9.85
N THR A 36 4.63 -16.34 -11.14
CA THR A 36 5.64 -15.70 -11.98
C THR A 36 5.46 -14.18 -11.98
N GLY A 37 6.53 -13.45 -11.75
CA GLY A 37 6.55 -11.99 -11.69
C GLY A 37 6.07 -11.39 -10.36
N LEU A 38 5.58 -12.19 -9.41
CA LEU A 38 5.37 -11.74 -8.04
C LEU A 38 6.71 -11.76 -7.30
N ARG A 39 7.19 -10.60 -6.87
CA ARG A 39 8.45 -10.47 -6.13
C ARG A 39 8.28 -10.69 -4.64
N ARG A 40 7.33 -9.98 -4.05
CA ARG A 40 7.07 -10.00 -2.61
C ARG A 40 5.62 -9.68 -2.32
N THR A 41 5.19 -10.07 -1.13
CA THR A 41 3.93 -9.61 -0.54
C THR A 41 4.18 -9.04 0.84
N ALA A 42 3.36 -8.07 1.24
CA ALA A 42 3.36 -7.55 2.59
C ALA A 42 1.92 -7.27 3.04
N LEU A 43 1.67 -7.45 4.33
CA LEU A 43 0.41 -7.13 4.97
C LEU A 43 0.69 -6.24 6.17
N PHE A 44 -0.03 -5.14 6.26
CA PHE A 44 0.04 -4.18 7.36
C PHE A 44 -1.33 -4.00 7.99
N GLU A 45 -1.36 -3.88 9.29
CA GLU A 45 -2.43 -3.18 9.97
C GLU A 45 -2.15 -1.68 9.89
N ILE A 46 -3.18 -0.89 9.63
CA ILE A 46 -3.09 0.57 9.47
C ILE A 46 -4.10 1.26 10.37
N ASP A 47 -3.72 2.42 10.89
CA ASP A 47 -4.56 3.23 11.78
C ASP A 47 -5.64 3.98 10.99
N GLU A 48 -5.33 4.45 9.78
CA GLU A 48 -6.28 5.16 8.92
C GLU A 48 -6.18 4.67 7.47
N SER A 49 -7.34 4.36 6.88
CA SER A 49 -7.39 3.92 5.48
C SER A 49 -7.52 5.12 4.54
N PRO A 50 -6.56 5.33 3.62
CA PRO A 50 -6.54 6.50 2.75
C PRO A 50 -7.73 6.56 1.79
N TRP A 51 -8.33 5.43 1.43
CA TRP A 51 -9.52 5.39 0.57
C TRP A 51 -10.81 5.75 1.30
N ALA A 52 -10.85 5.66 2.65
CA ALA A 52 -12.02 6.02 3.44
C ALA A 52 -12.35 7.52 3.36
N LEU A 53 -11.41 8.35 2.93
CA LEU A 53 -11.64 9.78 2.71
C LEU A 53 -12.61 10.06 1.55
N HIS A 54 -12.78 9.09 0.65
CA HIS A 54 -13.62 9.21 -0.55
C HIS A 54 -14.92 8.41 -0.48
N VAL A 55 -15.21 7.75 0.66
CA VAL A 55 -16.43 6.99 0.90
C VAL A 55 -17.26 7.60 2.03
N SER A 56 -18.54 7.22 2.10
CA SER A 56 -19.49 7.77 3.05
C SER A 56 -19.01 7.65 4.51
N ASP A 57 -19.46 8.58 5.35
CA ASP A 57 -19.15 8.61 6.80
C ASP A 57 -19.51 7.30 7.52
N ALA A 58 -20.44 6.51 6.98
CA ALA A 58 -20.80 5.20 7.52
C ALA A 58 -19.64 4.18 7.46
N VAL A 59 -18.80 4.23 6.42
CA VAL A 59 -17.60 3.36 6.32
C VAL A 59 -16.48 3.90 7.21
N ARG A 60 -16.39 5.22 7.34
CA ARG A 60 -15.40 5.89 8.21
C ARG A 60 -15.68 5.66 9.69
N ALA A 61 -16.94 5.54 10.08
CA ALA A 61 -17.37 5.33 11.46
C ALA A 61 -17.16 3.89 11.98
N GLN A 62 -16.76 2.94 11.14
CA GLN A 62 -16.47 1.58 11.59
C GLN A 62 -15.17 1.57 12.39
N ALA A 63 -15.29 1.31 13.68
CA ALA A 63 -14.15 1.18 14.62
C ALA A 63 -13.28 -0.07 14.38
N ALA A 64 -13.53 -0.83 13.32
CA ALA A 64 -12.75 -2.02 12.98
C ALA A 64 -11.39 -1.61 12.40
N PRO A 65 -10.32 -2.37 12.70
CA PRO A 65 -9.00 -2.14 12.14
C PRO A 65 -9.05 -2.18 10.60
N ALA A 66 -8.19 -1.39 9.98
CA ALA A 66 -7.98 -1.41 8.54
C ALA A 66 -6.66 -2.11 8.21
N TYR A 67 -6.59 -2.64 7.02
CA TYR A 67 -5.42 -3.39 6.56
C TYR A 67 -5.02 -2.92 5.17
N GLU A 68 -3.76 -3.13 4.85
CA GLU A 68 -3.14 -2.75 3.59
C GLU A 68 -2.24 -3.88 3.11
N ASP A 69 -2.60 -4.46 1.96
CA ASP A 69 -1.77 -5.43 1.26
C ASP A 69 -0.93 -4.75 0.20
N TRP A 70 0.30 -5.21 0.06
CA TRP A 70 1.20 -4.85 -1.02
C TRP A 70 1.65 -6.11 -1.75
N TYR A 71 1.46 -6.11 -3.07
CA TYR A 71 1.96 -7.17 -3.96
C TYR A 71 2.94 -6.52 -4.94
N LEU A 72 4.25 -6.75 -4.73
CA LEU A 72 5.29 -6.22 -5.60
C LEU A 72 5.43 -7.10 -6.85
N LEU A 73 5.32 -6.48 -8.00
CA LEU A 73 5.23 -7.11 -9.31
C LEU A 73 6.32 -6.59 -10.23
N ASP A 74 6.76 -7.45 -11.16
CA ASP A 74 7.70 -7.06 -12.19
C ASP A 74 7.08 -6.03 -13.13
N ASP A 75 5.88 -6.33 -13.65
CA ASP A 75 5.20 -5.59 -14.70
C ASP A 75 3.67 -5.80 -14.67
N PHE A 76 2.97 -5.26 -15.67
CA PHE A 76 1.52 -5.39 -15.82
C PHE A 76 1.06 -6.82 -16.14
N THR A 77 1.88 -7.61 -16.84
CA THR A 77 1.57 -9.01 -17.13
C THR A 77 1.51 -9.82 -15.83
N SER A 78 2.43 -9.51 -14.91
CA SER A 78 2.52 -10.15 -13.59
C SER A 78 1.25 -9.93 -12.74
N LEU A 79 0.56 -8.80 -12.92
CA LEU A 79 -0.74 -8.56 -12.26
C LEU A 79 -1.81 -9.55 -12.74
N GLY A 80 -1.87 -9.82 -14.03
CA GLY A 80 -2.79 -10.83 -14.60
C GLY A 80 -2.49 -12.22 -14.07
N ILE A 81 -1.19 -12.59 -14.03
CA ILE A 81 -0.74 -13.89 -13.50
C ILE A 81 -1.08 -14.02 -12.01
N LEU A 82 -0.85 -12.97 -11.22
CA LEU A 82 -1.23 -12.96 -9.80
C LEU A 82 -2.74 -13.14 -9.62
N ASN A 83 -3.57 -12.44 -10.41
CA ASN A 83 -5.01 -12.57 -10.35
C ASN A 83 -5.46 -14.02 -10.66
N GLU A 84 -4.96 -14.61 -11.75
CA GLU A 84 -5.26 -16.00 -12.11
C GLU A 84 -4.82 -17.00 -11.02
N ALA A 85 -3.65 -16.79 -10.43
CA ALA A 85 -3.15 -17.62 -9.34
C ALA A 85 -4.03 -17.51 -8.08
N ALA A 86 -4.44 -16.30 -7.71
CA ALA A 86 -5.26 -16.05 -6.53
C ALA A 86 -6.64 -16.72 -6.63
N VAL A 87 -7.33 -16.55 -7.77
CA VAL A 87 -8.73 -17.00 -7.95
C VAL A 87 -8.89 -18.38 -8.60
N GLY A 88 -7.85 -18.90 -9.23
CA GLY A 88 -7.96 -20.12 -10.04
C GLY A 88 -6.91 -21.19 -9.84
N HIS A 89 -5.65 -20.85 -9.57
CA HIS A 89 -4.52 -21.76 -9.68
C HIS A 89 -3.70 -21.89 -8.39
N GLY A 90 -4.12 -22.78 -7.51
CA GLY A 90 -3.34 -23.17 -6.33
C GLY A 90 -3.55 -22.35 -5.06
N HIS A 91 -4.01 -21.10 -5.16
CA HIS A 91 -4.20 -20.22 -4.00
C HIS A 91 -5.67 -19.97 -3.66
N ARG A 92 -6.60 -20.47 -4.49
CA ARG A 92 -8.04 -20.21 -4.40
C ARG A 92 -8.62 -20.45 -3.02
N THR A 93 -8.27 -21.54 -2.37
CA THR A 93 -8.84 -21.87 -1.05
C THR A 93 -8.47 -20.81 -0.01
N ALA A 94 -7.20 -20.41 0.03
CA ALA A 94 -6.73 -19.38 0.97
C ALA A 94 -7.27 -17.99 0.60
N HIS A 95 -7.32 -17.65 -0.69
CA HIS A 95 -7.92 -16.42 -1.19
C HIS A 95 -9.41 -16.32 -0.83
N ASP A 96 -10.20 -17.34 -1.13
CA ASP A 96 -11.64 -17.34 -0.87
C ASP A 96 -11.95 -17.26 0.63
N GLU A 97 -11.08 -17.84 1.47
CA GLU A 97 -11.20 -17.76 2.93
C GLU A 97 -10.94 -16.32 3.43
N ALA A 98 -9.92 -15.64 2.90
CA ALA A 98 -9.65 -14.24 3.19
C ALA A 98 -10.78 -13.34 2.67
N ALA A 99 -11.20 -13.52 1.42
CA ALA A 99 -12.25 -12.74 0.77
C ALA A 99 -13.61 -12.85 1.46
N ARG A 100 -14.00 -14.05 1.95
CA ARG A 100 -15.26 -14.24 2.69
C ARG A 100 -15.31 -13.44 3.98
N ARG A 101 -14.18 -13.15 4.59
CA ARG A 101 -14.08 -12.36 5.82
C ARG A 101 -13.96 -10.87 5.58
N ALA A 102 -13.60 -10.46 4.35
CA ALA A 102 -13.54 -9.05 3.98
C ALA A 102 -14.94 -8.45 3.83
N GLY A 103 -15.11 -7.25 4.33
CA GLY A 103 -16.37 -6.49 4.24
C GLY A 103 -16.34 -5.43 3.16
N ALA A 104 -15.25 -4.70 3.08
CA ALA A 104 -15.05 -3.64 2.10
C ALA A 104 -13.58 -3.58 1.71
N GLY A 105 -13.31 -3.13 0.51
CA GLY A 105 -11.95 -2.92 0.03
C GLY A 105 -11.89 -2.06 -1.22
N ALA A 106 -10.73 -1.50 -1.46
CA ALA A 106 -10.39 -0.76 -2.67
C ALA A 106 -8.94 -1.05 -3.04
N GLY A 107 -8.63 -0.98 -4.32
CA GLY A 107 -7.28 -1.25 -4.79
C GLY A 107 -6.77 -0.21 -5.76
N GLY A 108 -5.46 -0.13 -5.86
CA GLY A 108 -4.76 0.69 -6.83
C GLY A 108 -3.48 0.01 -7.30
N LEU A 109 -3.07 0.31 -8.50
CA LEU A 109 -1.78 -0.12 -9.02
C LEU A 109 -0.84 1.08 -9.07
N TYR A 110 0.35 0.92 -8.52
CA TYR A 110 1.36 1.96 -8.38
C TYR A 110 2.66 1.54 -9.05
N ALA A 111 3.37 2.48 -9.64
CA ALA A 111 4.73 2.30 -10.13
C ALA A 111 5.72 3.00 -9.20
N LEU A 112 6.83 2.33 -8.93
CA LEU A 112 7.96 2.92 -8.22
C LEU A 112 8.60 4.02 -9.07
N SER A 113 8.74 5.22 -8.50
CA SER A 113 9.40 6.36 -9.15
C SER A 113 10.91 6.12 -9.29
N GLU A 114 11.51 6.68 -10.35
CA GLU A 114 12.91 6.43 -10.68
C GLU A 114 13.88 6.84 -9.57
N GLY A 115 13.67 7.99 -8.93
CA GLY A 115 14.51 8.48 -7.83
C GLY A 115 14.47 7.60 -6.56
N SER A 116 13.56 6.61 -6.51
CA SER A 116 13.44 5.68 -5.39
C SER A 116 14.07 4.32 -5.66
N ARG A 117 14.76 4.17 -6.79
CA ARG A 117 15.44 2.91 -7.16
C ARG A 117 16.89 2.93 -6.70
N SER A 118 17.37 1.80 -6.21
CA SER A 118 18.81 1.58 -6.09
C SER A 118 19.44 1.42 -7.47
N GLY A 119 20.76 1.53 -7.56
CA GLY A 119 21.48 1.31 -8.82
C GLY A 119 21.28 -0.09 -9.44
N SER A 120 20.80 -1.07 -8.67
CA SER A 120 20.39 -2.40 -9.13
C SER A 120 18.95 -2.47 -9.65
N GLY A 121 18.18 -1.36 -9.59
CA GLY A 121 16.77 -1.33 -9.97
C GLY A 121 15.81 -1.91 -8.92
N GLU A 122 16.34 -2.33 -7.77
CA GLU A 122 15.55 -2.80 -6.62
C GLU A 122 15.10 -1.64 -5.74
N LEU A 123 14.15 -1.89 -4.86
CA LEU A 123 13.81 -0.97 -3.77
C LEU A 123 15.03 -0.75 -2.89
N ALA A 124 15.45 0.51 -2.76
CA ALA A 124 16.54 0.87 -1.86
C ALA A 124 16.12 0.73 -0.39
N ALA A 125 14.86 1.07 -0.07
CA ALA A 125 14.27 0.87 1.25
C ALA A 125 13.37 -0.37 1.24
N PRO A 126 13.57 -1.33 2.16
CA PRO A 126 12.68 -2.48 2.28
C PRO A 126 11.25 -2.05 2.59
N LEU A 127 10.28 -2.55 1.83
CA LEU A 127 8.85 -2.25 2.02
C LEU A 127 8.39 -2.57 3.44
N GLY A 128 8.89 -3.67 4.01
CA GLY A 128 8.52 -4.12 5.37
C GLY A 128 9.02 -3.21 6.49
N ASP A 129 10.04 -2.40 6.22
CA ASP A 129 10.61 -1.47 7.22
C ASP A 129 9.92 -0.10 7.20
N ALA A 130 9.12 0.18 6.17
CA ALA A 130 8.37 1.42 6.09
C ALA A 130 7.18 1.38 7.05
N ASN A 131 7.31 2.04 8.17
CA ASN A 131 6.29 2.11 9.22
C ASN A 131 5.33 3.29 9.08
N VAL A 132 5.57 4.16 8.09
CA VAL A 132 4.68 5.28 7.74
C VAL A 132 4.42 5.29 6.24
N ALA A 133 3.17 5.46 5.85
CA ALA A 133 2.76 5.77 4.48
C ALA A 133 2.10 7.15 4.45
N ILE A 134 2.54 7.98 3.51
CA ILE A 134 1.95 9.30 3.26
C ILE A 134 1.28 9.24 1.90
N TRP A 135 -0.05 9.26 1.93
CA TRP A 135 -0.88 9.21 0.75
C TRP A 135 -1.24 10.61 0.32
N VAL A 136 -0.93 10.96 -0.93
CA VAL A 136 -0.99 12.33 -1.42
C VAL A 136 -1.84 12.42 -2.68
N ASP A 137 -2.74 13.41 -2.71
CA ASP A 137 -3.43 13.83 -3.91
C ASP A 137 -3.02 15.25 -4.28
N ARG A 138 -2.74 15.46 -5.57
CA ARG A 138 -2.42 16.78 -6.11
C ARG A 138 -3.69 17.55 -6.46
N PRO A 139 -3.64 18.89 -6.43
CA PRO A 139 -4.74 19.71 -6.93
C PRO A 139 -4.87 19.59 -8.45
N LEU A 140 -6.07 19.82 -8.94
CA LEU A 140 -6.36 19.83 -10.38
C LEU A 140 -5.45 20.85 -11.08
N GLY A 141 -4.77 20.42 -12.15
CA GLY A 141 -3.86 21.25 -12.94
C GLY A 141 -2.40 21.24 -12.47
N ALA A 142 -2.08 20.70 -11.31
CA ALA A 142 -0.68 20.52 -10.91
C ALA A 142 0.01 19.44 -11.75
N SER A 143 1.34 19.60 -11.97
CA SER A 143 2.14 18.62 -12.72
C SER A 143 2.26 17.28 -11.95
N HIS A 144 2.30 16.16 -12.69
CA HIS A 144 2.60 14.85 -12.13
C HIS A 144 4.02 14.73 -11.56
N THR A 145 4.95 15.57 -12.04
CA THR A 145 6.33 15.58 -11.57
C THR A 145 6.53 16.44 -10.33
N ALA A 146 5.57 17.34 -10.04
CA ALA A 146 5.71 18.34 -8.98
C ALA A 146 6.01 17.73 -7.60
N LEU A 147 5.43 16.57 -7.25
CA LEU A 147 5.73 15.93 -5.99
C LEU A 147 7.16 15.39 -5.95
N GLY A 148 7.63 14.77 -7.03
CA GLY A 148 9.00 14.29 -7.15
C GLY A 148 10.02 15.44 -7.08
N GLU A 149 9.73 16.56 -7.73
CA GLU A 149 10.55 17.78 -7.70
C GLU A 149 10.57 18.39 -6.28
N LEU A 150 9.42 18.38 -5.59
CA LEU A 150 9.27 18.90 -4.25
C LEU A 150 10.02 18.07 -3.20
N LEU A 151 9.99 16.75 -3.34
CA LEU A 151 10.71 15.83 -2.49
C LEU A 151 12.19 15.74 -2.83
N GLY A 152 12.53 15.99 -4.11
CA GLY A 152 13.84 16.18 -4.71
C GLY A 152 15.04 15.61 -3.95
N ASP A 153 16.05 16.45 -3.76
CA ASP A 153 17.31 16.09 -3.10
C ASP A 153 17.20 15.82 -1.59
N GLY A 154 16.01 16.01 -1.00
CA GLY A 154 15.78 15.78 0.43
C GLY A 154 15.35 14.37 0.78
N MET A 155 15.05 13.51 -0.21
CA MET A 155 14.62 12.15 0.04
C MET A 155 15.79 11.17 -0.03
N ASP A 156 16.19 10.58 1.10
CA ASP A 156 17.14 9.48 1.10
C ASP A 156 16.45 8.19 0.60
N PRO A 157 16.83 7.65 -0.57
CA PRO A 157 16.20 6.47 -1.13
C PRO A 157 16.36 5.20 -0.26
N ARG A 158 17.27 5.21 0.73
CA ARG A 158 17.43 4.13 1.71
C ARG A 158 16.34 4.14 2.78
N ASN A 159 15.70 5.28 3.01
CA ASN A 159 14.70 5.49 4.05
C ASN A 159 13.30 5.79 3.52
N ALA A 160 13.18 6.12 2.22
CA ALA A 160 11.91 6.45 1.63
C ALA A 160 11.77 5.96 0.18
N SER A 161 10.55 5.70 -0.24
CA SER A 161 10.24 5.39 -1.64
C SER A 161 8.94 6.06 -2.07
N LEU A 162 8.97 6.65 -3.27
CA LEU A 162 7.84 7.32 -3.89
C LEU A 162 7.19 6.40 -4.93
N TRP A 163 5.89 6.24 -4.79
CA TRP A 163 5.05 5.45 -5.68
C TRP A 163 3.98 6.33 -6.33
N ARG A 164 3.76 6.13 -7.63
CA ARG A 164 2.76 6.87 -8.41
C ARG A 164 1.71 5.93 -8.96
N ARG A 165 0.44 6.28 -8.76
CA ARG A 165 -0.71 5.53 -9.25
C ARG A 165 -0.67 5.34 -10.78
N GLN A 166 -0.94 4.13 -11.22
CA GLN A 166 -1.04 3.74 -12.63
C GLN A 166 -2.47 3.36 -13.00
N LEU A 167 -3.17 2.67 -12.09
CA LEU A 167 -4.53 2.20 -12.29
C LEU A 167 -5.31 2.31 -11.00
N VAL A 168 -6.56 2.73 -11.08
CA VAL A 168 -7.52 2.83 -9.98
C VAL A 168 -8.60 1.79 -10.16
N LEU A 169 -8.77 0.93 -9.14
CA LEU A 169 -9.87 -0.03 -9.04
C LEU A 169 -10.95 0.42 -8.05
N GLY A 170 -10.77 1.60 -7.47
CA GLY A 170 -11.63 2.28 -6.52
C GLY A 170 -11.04 3.64 -6.17
N PRO A 171 -11.62 4.39 -5.23
CA PRO A 171 -11.02 5.63 -4.75
C PRO A 171 -9.63 5.32 -4.16
N ALA A 172 -8.60 5.83 -4.78
CA ALA A 172 -7.23 5.64 -4.36
C ALA A 172 -6.43 6.92 -4.54
N PRO A 173 -5.55 7.28 -3.59
CA PRO A 173 -4.66 8.43 -3.70
C PRO A 173 -3.73 8.33 -4.91
N GLU A 174 -3.29 9.47 -5.43
CA GLU A 174 -2.44 9.52 -6.62
C GLU A 174 -1.00 9.10 -6.34
N PHE A 175 -0.49 9.44 -5.16
CA PHE A 175 0.88 9.13 -4.76
C PHE A 175 0.91 8.47 -3.39
N CYS A 176 1.93 7.65 -3.16
CA CYS A 176 2.30 7.13 -1.86
C CYS A 176 3.78 7.36 -1.62
N LEU A 177 4.11 8.03 -0.54
CA LEU A 177 5.47 8.11 -0.01
C LEU A 177 5.56 7.15 1.18
N LEU A 178 6.32 6.07 1.02
CA LEU A 178 6.65 5.17 2.11
C LEU A 178 7.90 5.67 2.80
N VAL A 179 7.86 5.75 4.12
CA VAL A 179 8.96 6.24 4.94
C VAL A 179 9.29 5.23 6.02
N ARG A 180 10.58 4.96 6.18
CA ARG A 180 11.12 4.32 7.37
C ARG A 180 11.38 5.41 8.39
N GLU A 181 10.56 5.47 9.40
CA GLU A 181 10.77 6.36 10.52
C GLU A 181 11.86 5.80 11.43
N SER A 182 12.97 6.50 11.55
CA SER A 182 13.88 6.30 12.66
C SER A 182 13.40 7.20 13.80
N SER A 183 13.48 6.72 15.03
CA SER A 183 13.07 7.41 16.28
C SER A 183 13.69 8.81 16.52
N VAL A 184 14.37 9.35 15.53
CA VAL A 184 15.03 10.68 15.54
C VAL A 184 14.10 11.80 15.06
N PHE A 185 12.94 11.47 14.44
CA PHE A 185 11.98 12.47 13.98
C PHE A 185 10.75 12.44 14.89
N ASP A 186 10.69 13.38 15.80
CA ASP A 186 9.59 13.52 16.76
C ASP A 186 8.21 13.84 16.14
N GLU A 187 8.11 14.09 14.81
CA GLU A 187 6.85 14.26 14.10
C GLU A 187 6.94 13.94 12.58
N PRO A 188 6.73 12.71 12.11
CA PRO A 188 6.70 12.40 10.68
C PRO A 188 5.51 13.06 9.96
N ALA A 189 4.38 13.23 10.62
CA ALA A 189 3.23 13.95 10.11
C ALA A 189 3.50 15.44 9.87
N GLY A 190 4.37 16.05 10.68
CA GLY A 190 4.77 17.45 10.56
C GLY A 190 5.56 17.74 9.28
N VAL A 191 6.50 16.88 8.92
CA VAL A 191 7.38 17.09 7.77
C VAL A 191 6.62 17.01 6.45
N ALA A 192 5.69 16.07 6.30
CA ALA A 192 4.91 15.93 5.08
C ALA A 192 3.88 17.06 4.93
N ARG A 193 3.20 17.43 6.01
CA ARG A 193 2.18 18.50 5.99
C ARG A 193 2.79 19.88 5.79
N THR A 194 4.00 20.14 6.32
CA THR A 194 4.65 21.46 6.22
C THR A 194 5.34 21.70 4.89
N ARG A 195 5.53 20.67 4.05
CA ARG A 195 6.23 20.79 2.76
C ARG A 195 5.33 20.70 1.53
N LEU A 196 4.07 20.30 1.69
CA LEU A 196 3.17 20.25 0.55
C LEU A 196 2.69 21.65 0.18
N PRO A 197 2.67 22.00 -1.13
CA PRO A 197 2.15 23.28 -1.60
C PRO A 197 0.63 23.40 -1.34
N ASP A 198 0.13 24.63 -1.40
CA ASP A 198 -1.29 24.91 -1.27
C ASP A 198 -2.13 24.07 -2.23
N GLY A 199 -3.25 23.53 -1.72
CA GLY A 199 -4.18 22.71 -2.49
C GLY A 199 -3.84 21.24 -2.59
N TRP A 200 -2.67 20.79 -2.13
CA TRP A 200 -2.35 19.37 -1.99
C TRP A 200 -3.00 18.80 -0.73
N THR A 201 -3.44 17.56 -0.80
CA THR A 201 -3.99 16.86 0.36
C THR A 201 -3.13 15.64 0.69
N ALA A 202 -2.94 15.40 1.97
CA ALA A 202 -2.19 14.22 2.44
C ALA A 202 -2.89 13.55 3.61
N THR A 203 -2.87 12.21 3.59
CA THR A 203 -3.21 11.36 4.72
C THR A 203 -1.95 10.63 5.15
N VAL A 204 -1.63 10.74 6.42
CA VAL A 204 -0.51 10.01 7.03
C VAL A 204 -1.08 8.78 7.71
N THR A 205 -0.53 7.62 7.39
CA THR A 205 -0.97 6.32 7.89
C THR A 205 0.19 5.66 8.62
N ALA A 206 0.01 5.38 9.91
CA ALA A 206 0.93 4.52 10.65
C ALA A 206 0.67 3.05 10.28
N ARG A 207 1.75 2.27 10.16
CA ARG A 207 1.72 0.90 9.65
C ARG A 207 2.41 -0.05 10.60
N ARG A 208 1.75 -1.13 10.94
CA ARG A 208 2.31 -2.25 11.70
C ARG A 208 2.40 -3.48 10.80
N ALA A 209 3.61 -3.90 10.49
CA ALA A 209 3.82 -5.07 9.64
C ALA A 209 3.32 -6.34 10.33
N LEU A 210 2.46 -7.09 9.66
CA LEU A 210 1.97 -8.40 10.05
C LEU A 210 2.65 -9.52 9.24
N TRP A 211 3.02 -9.19 8.00
CA TRP A 211 3.69 -10.11 7.07
C TRP A 211 4.63 -9.34 6.14
N TYR A 212 5.77 -9.98 5.84
CA TYR A 212 6.68 -9.58 4.79
C TYR A 212 7.42 -10.80 4.25
N GLY A 213 7.19 -11.17 2.95
CA GLY A 213 7.78 -12.38 2.38
C GLY A 213 7.82 -12.44 0.84
#